data_7a9d70df412b71e83006cd330d831b3f
#
_entry.id   7a9d70df412b71e83006cd330d831b3f
#
_cell.length_a   1.000
_cell.length_b   1.000
_cell.length_c   1.000
_cell.angle_alpha   90.00
_cell.angle_beta   90.00
_cell.angle_gamma   90.00
#
_symmetry.space_group_name_H-M   'P 1'
#
loop_
_entity.id
_entity.type
_entity.pdbx_description
1 polymer ?
#
loop_
_entity_poly.entity_id
_entity_poly.type
_entity_poly.pdbx_seq_one_letter_code
_entity_poly.pdbx_strand_id
1 'polypeptide(L)'
;MRDILDLDRYPLDQPGTAPWIALVAQCQADLARDGMFNLPGLLRPEALTKAMAEVAPVMERLSFLHKRHHNIYFRKEVPGLAADHPALAMVDTINHTVCGDQLDQMVIDWVYSWPQMAVFLAAAMGKSALFTMADPLARMNVMRYGEGEALNWHFDRAEFTTTLLLQEPSGGGEFLYRTDLRSDSDPNYDGVAAAIQGRDPQVQSHVLKAGTLNVFKGKNTLHKVTKCSGPQDRFIAVFSYYDRPGVRFSREEQIGFYGRAA
;
A
#
# COMPACT_ATOMS: atom_id res chain seq x y z
N MET A 1 -7.13 17.87 -12.70
CA MET A 1 -6.32 17.35 -11.57
C MET A 1 -6.16 18.37 -10.44
N ARG A 2 -6.06 19.69 -10.70
CA ARG A 2 -5.92 20.70 -9.63
C ARG A 2 -7.10 20.77 -8.66
N ASP A 3 -8.30 20.40 -9.10
CA ASP A 3 -9.47 20.28 -8.22
C ASP A 3 -9.47 18.99 -7.40
N ILE A 4 -8.62 18.03 -7.74
CA ILE A 4 -8.50 16.71 -7.11
C ILE A 4 -7.29 16.69 -6.20
N LEU A 5 -6.13 17.08 -6.70
CA LEU A 5 -4.85 17.05 -5.98
C LEU A 5 -4.41 18.47 -5.58
N ASP A 6 -3.80 18.60 -4.42
CA ASP A 6 -3.21 19.85 -3.96
C ASP A 6 -1.86 20.10 -4.65
N LEU A 7 -1.95 20.47 -5.95
CA LEU A 7 -0.79 20.74 -6.79
C LEU A 7 -0.11 22.08 -6.49
N ASP A 8 -0.72 22.92 -5.68
CA ASP A 8 -0.11 24.16 -5.20
C ASP A 8 0.93 23.85 -4.10
N ARG A 9 0.61 22.89 -3.23
CA ARG A 9 1.52 22.37 -2.21
C ARG A 9 2.49 21.34 -2.76
N TYR A 10 2.04 20.48 -3.66
CA TYR A 10 2.79 19.37 -4.24
C TYR A 10 2.81 19.51 -5.77
N PRO A 11 3.79 20.19 -6.37
CA PRO A 11 3.78 20.55 -7.81
C PRO A 11 4.10 19.33 -8.71
N LEU A 12 3.33 18.24 -8.60
CA LEU A 12 3.55 17.00 -9.35
C LEU A 12 3.38 17.18 -10.86
N ASP A 13 2.64 18.21 -11.29
CA ASP A 13 2.40 18.59 -12.69
C ASP A 13 3.50 19.44 -13.33
N GLN A 14 4.59 19.72 -12.59
CA GLN A 14 5.65 20.65 -13.02
C GLN A 14 7.05 19.99 -13.06
N PRO A 15 7.22 18.84 -13.75
CA PRO A 15 8.50 18.11 -13.74
C PRO A 15 9.65 19.01 -14.22
N GLY A 16 10.78 18.92 -13.50
CA GLY A 16 12.00 19.69 -13.80
C GLY A 16 12.03 21.11 -13.27
N THR A 17 10.95 21.64 -12.70
CA THR A 17 10.98 22.95 -12.02
C THR A 17 11.67 22.84 -10.64
N ALA A 18 12.19 23.97 -10.14
CA ALA A 18 12.88 23.99 -8.84
C ALA A 18 11.99 23.47 -7.67
N PRO A 19 10.70 23.84 -7.54
CA PRO A 19 9.82 23.27 -6.51
C PRO A 19 9.63 21.74 -6.65
N TRP A 20 9.48 21.25 -7.88
CA TRP A 20 9.33 19.82 -8.14
C TRP A 20 10.60 19.04 -7.76
N ILE A 21 11.79 19.55 -8.16
CA ILE A 21 13.09 18.96 -7.82
C ILE A 21 13.29 18.91 -6.31
N ALA A 22 12.92 19.98 -5.60
CA ALA A 22 13.01 20.04 -4.14
C ALA A 22 12.09 19.00 -3.48
N LEU A 23 10.85 18.85 -3.97
CA LEU A 23 9.91 17.84 -3.47
C LEU A 23 10.43 16.42 -3.69
N VAL A 24 10.96 16.12 -4.89
CA VAL A 24 11.55 14.80 -5.18
C VAL A 24 12.73 14.52 -4.26
N ALA A 25 13.63 15.50 -4.09
CA ALA A 25 14.78 15.34 -3.20
C ALA A 25 14.35 15.08 -1.74
N GLN A 26 13.31 15.78 -1.26
CA GLN A 26 12.75 15.55 0.07
C GLN A 26 12.18 14.11 0.19
N CYS A 27 11.39 13.66 -0.79
CA CYS A 27 10.83 12.30 -0.79
C CYS A 27 11.93 11.23 -0.82
N GLN A 28 13.00 11.45 -1.59
CA GLN A 28 14.16 10.56 -1.62
C GLN A 28 14.89 10.51 -0.26
N ALA A 29 15.07 11.66 0.39
CA ALA A 29 15.67 11.74 1.72
C ALA A 29 14.82 11.02 2.77
N ASP A 30 13.49 11.17 2.72
CA ASP A 30 12.56 10.48 3.62
C ASP A 30 12.58 8.96 3.38
N LEU A 31 12.59 8.50 2.12
CA LEU A 31 12.75 7.08 1.78
C LEU A 31 14.08 6.49 2.29
N ALA A 32 15.15 7.27 2.26
CA ALA A 32 16.45 6.83 2.75
C ALA A 32 16.49 6.76 4.28
N ARG A 33 15.87 7.71 4.96
CA ARG A 33 15.87 7.82 6.43
C ARG A 33 14.86 6.86 7.08
N ASP A 34 13.60 6.87 6.58
CA ASP A 34 12.45 6.24 7.24
C ASP A 34 11.92 5.03 6.46
N GLY A 35 12.44 4.76 5.24
CA GLY A 35 11.92 3.72 4.35
C GLY A 35 10.57 4.07 3.71
N MET A 36 10.06 5.28 3.95
CA MET A 36 8.82 5.79 3.37
C MET A 36 8.85 7.30 3.19
N PHE A 37 7.96 7.81 2.34
CA PHE A 37 7.57 9.21 2.35
C PHE A 37 6.05 9.36 2.33
N ASN A 38 5.56 10.52 2.81
CA ASN A 38 4.15 10.84 2.88
C ASN A 38 3.89 12.21 2.27
N LEU A 39 2.80 12.33 1.51
CA LEU A 39 2.24 13.60 1.04
C LEU A 39 0.87 13.83 1.69
N PRO A 40 0.82 14.35 2.94
CA PRO A 40 -0.43 14.53 3.67
C PRO A 40 -1.32 15.59 3.01
N GLY A 41 -2.59 15.24 2.81
CA GLY A 41 -3.56 16.12 2.16
C GLY A 41 -3.32 16.29 0.66
N LEU A 42 -2.60 15.37 0.00
CA LEU A 42 -2.44 15.39 -1.44
C LEU A 42 -3.79 15.34 -2.15
N LEU A 43 -4.71 14.49 -1.70
CA LEU A 43 -6.09 14.50 -2.16
C LEU A 43 -6.86 15.59 -1.42
N ARG A 44 -7.40 16.56 -2.16
CA ARG A 44 -8.16 17.69 -1.58
C ARG A 44 -9.42 17.20 -0.86
N PRO A 45 -9.91 17.90 0.19
CA PRO A 45 -11.07 17.44 0.98
C PRO A 45 -12.32 17.16 0.15
N GLU A 46 -12.64 18.01 -0.84
CA GLU A 46 -13.80 17.83 -1.72
C GLU A 46 -13.66 16.59 -2.60
N ALA A 47 -12.45 16.36 -3.14
CA ALA A 47 -12.12 15.18 -3.92
C ALA A 47 -12.13 13.90 -3.07
N LEU A 48 -11.69 13.99 -1.81
CA LEU A 48 -11.75 12.89 -0.85
C LEU A 48 -13.21 12.51 -0.54
N THR A 49 -14.06 13.50 -0.28
CA THR A 49 -15.51 13.29 -0.08
C THR A 49 -16.14 12.62 -1.29
N LYS A 50 -15.82 13.10 -2.50
CA LYS A 50 -16.29 12.50 -3.76
C LYS A 50 -15.78 11.06 -3.93
N ALA A 51 -14.49 10.81 -3.70
CA ALA A 51 -13.90 9.48 -3.79
C ALA A 51 -14.60 8.48 -2.85
N MET A 52 -14.90 8.88 -1.61
CA MET A 52 -15.64 8.04 -0.68
C MET A 52 -17.08 7.80 -1.12
N ALA A 53 -17.77 8.83 -1.64
CA ALA A 53 -19.12 8.68 -2.15
C ALA A 53 -19.20 7.73 -3.37
N GLU A 54 -18.14 7.66 -4.18
CA GLU A 54 -18.03 6.73 -5.31
C GLU A 54 -17.68 5.30 -4.87
N VAL A 55 -16.73 5.16 -3.94
CA VAL A 55 -16.16 3.86 -3.55
C VAL A 55 -17.05 3.10 -2.55
N ALA A 56 -17.65 3.78 -1.58
CA ALA A 56 -18.39 3.10 -0.51
C ALA A 56 -19.57 2.24 -1.04
N PRO A 57 -20.40 2.68 -2.00
CA PRO A 57 -21.46 1.84 -2.56
C PRO A 57 -20.94 0.65 -3.34
N VAL A 58 -19.77 0.77 -3.99
CA VAL A 58 -19.12 -0.34 -4.72
C VAL A 58 -18.58 -1.35 -3.72
N MET A 59 -17.94 -0.88 -2.67
CA MET A 59 -17.42 -1.73 -1.58
C MET A 59 -18.55 -2.54 -0.94
N GLU A 60 -19.69 -1.92 -0.65
CA GLU A 60 -20.84 -2.60 -0.05
C GLU A 60 -21.40 -3.71 -0.94
N ARG A 61 -21.51 -3.47 -2.24
CA ARG A 61 -22.19 -4.37 -3.18
C ARG A 61 -21.30 -5.40 -3.84
N LEU A 62 -20.03 -5.07 -4.11
CA LEU A 62 -19.16 -5.83 -5.01
C LEU A 62 -17.85 -6.29 -4.36
N SER A 63 -17.57 -5.92 -3.11
CA SER A 63 -16.36 -6.38 -2.45
C SER A 63 -16.42 -7.88 -2.17
N PHE A 64 -15.25 -8.51 -2.18
CA PHE A 64 -15.09 -9.84 -1.65
C PHE A 64 -14.35 -9.82 -0.32
N LEU A 65 -14.68 -10.75 0.56
CA LEU A 65 -13.98 -10.95 1.82
C LEU A 65 -12.63 -11.63 1.55
N HIS A 66 -11.56 -10.90 1.79
CA HIS A 66 -10.21 -11.44 1.79
C HIS A 66 -9.87 -11.92 3.20
N LYS A 67 -9.88 -13.23 3.40
CA LYS A 67 -9.50 -13.86 4.67
C LYS A 67 -8.39 -14.87 4.43
N ARG A 68 -7.24 -14.67 5.07
CA ARG A 68 -6.10 -15.58 4.97
C ARG A 68 -5.52 -15.90 6.34
N HIS A 69 -5.30 -17.17 6.58
CA HIS A 69 -4.48 -17.68 7.67
C HIS A 69 -3.09 -18.00 7.11
N HIS A 70 -2.06 -17.26 7.52
CA HIS A 70 -0.74 -17.33 6.90
C HIS A 70 0.37 -16.96 7.88
N ASN A 71 1.59 -17.41 7.61
CA ASN A 71 2.78 -16.77 8.16
C ASN A 71 3.25 -15.64 7.25
N ILE A 72 4.22 -14.87 7.69
CA ILE A 72 4.74 -13.71 6.95
C ILE A 72 5.33 -14.02 5.57
N TYR A 73 5.71 -15.29 5.33
CA TYR A 73 6.29 -15.73 4.06
C TYR A 73 5.25 -16.32 3.10
N PHE A 74 4.01 -16.53 3.55
CA PHE A 74 2.94 -17.21 2.80
C PHE A 74 3.38 -18.59 2.29
N ARG A 75 4.20 -19.31 3.08
CA ARG A 75 4.75 -20.63 2.74
C ARG A 75 4.61 -21.58 3.92
N LYS A 76 4.33 -22.84 3.62
CA LYS A 76 4.26 -23.91 4.65
C LYS A 76 5.64 -24.21 5.23
N GLU A 77 6.65 -24.19 4.37
CA GLU A 77 8.04 -24.46 4.72
C GLU A 77 8.92 -23.34 4.20
N VAL A 78 9.88 -22.94 4.99
CA VAL A 78 10.90 -21.95 4.63
C VAL A 78 12.25 -22.58 4.82
N PRO A 79 13.08 -22.72 3.75
CA PRO A 79 14.40 -23.30 3.86
C PRO A 79 15.24 -22.61 4.94
N GLY A 80 15.87 -23.42 5.79
CA GLY A 80 16.71 -22.91 6.88
C GLY A 80 15.98 -22.55 8.17
N LEU A 81 14.64 -22.74 8.24
CA LEU A 81 13.87 -22.55 9.48
C LEU A 81 13.31 -23.87 10.00
N ALA A 82 13.39 -24.06 11.31
CA ALA A 82 12.64 -25.11 12.00
C ALA A 82 11.14 -24.81 11.94
N ALA A 83 10.29 -25.85 11.93
CA ALA A 83 8.85 -25.71 11.77
C ALA A 83 8.17 -24.90 12.90
N ASP A 84 8.77 -24.87 14.07
CA ASP A 84 8.33 -24.13 15.26
C ASP A 84 9.00 -22.76 15.42
N HIS A 85 9.78 -22.33 14.41
CA HIS A 85 10.47 -21.05 14.49
C HIS A 85 9.46 -19.88 14.56
N PRO A 86 9.67 -18.91 15.50
CA PRO A 86 8.70 -17.80 15.71
C PRO A 86 8.38 -16.96 14.45
N ALA A 87 9.31 -16.85 13.51
CA ALA A 87 9.07 -16.20 12.23
C ALA A 87 8.01 -16.93 11.37
N LEU A 88 7.65 -18.17 11.69
CA LEU A 88 6.58 -18.93 11.02
C LEU A 88 5.24 -18.85 11.77
N ALA A 89 5.15 -18.01 12.81
CA ALA A 89 3.91 -17.81 13.55
C ALA A 89 2.75 -17.47 12.58
N MET A 90 1.65 -18.22 12.72
CA MET A 90 0.47 -18.05 11.90
C MET A 90 -0.37 -16.87 12.40
N VAL A 91 -0.86 -16.07 11.47
CA VAL A 91 -1.67 -14.88 11.72
C VAL A 91 -2.85 -14.80 10.75
N ASP A 92 -3.90 -14.10 11.14
CA ASP A 92 -5.06 -13.86 10.29
C ASP A 92 -5.00 -12.46 9.69
N THR A 93 -5.16 -12.36 8.38
CA THR A 93 -5.43 -11.12 7.65
C THR A 93 -6.88 -11.16 7.18
N ILE A 94 -7.63 -10.11 7.48
CA ILE A 94 -9.04 -10.00 7.10
C ILE A 94 -9.31 -8.57 6.62
N ASN A 95 -9.88 -8.45 5.43
CA ASN A 95 -10.39 -7.20 4.88
C ASN A 95 -11.40 -7.47 3.77
N HIS A 96 -12.13 -6.44 3.37
CA HIS A 96 -12.96 -6.45 2.17
C HIS A 96 -12.23 -5.70 1.05
N THR A 97 -12.26 -6.23 -0.17
CA THR A 97 -11.52 -5.65 -1.30
C THR A 97 -12.42 -5.50 -2.52
N VAL A 98 -12.29 -4.37 -3.22
CA VAL A 98 -12.75 -4.15 -4.59
C VAL A 98 -11.57 -3.99 -5.52
N CYS A 99 -11.70 -4.51 -6.75
CA CYS A 99 -10.65 -4.56 -7.75
C CYS A 99 -10.73 -3.40 -8.73
N GLY A 100 -9.65 -3.18 -9.49
CA GLY A 100 -9.51 -2.07 -10.42
C GLY A 100 -10.61 -1.95 -11.48
N ASP A 101 -11.11 -3.08 -12.00
CA ASP A 101 -12.19 -3.13 -12.99
C ASP A 101 -13.57 -2.66 -12.44
N GLN A 102 -13.70 -2.58 -11.12
CA GLN A 102 -14.90 -2.11 -10.44
C GLN A 102 -14.84 -0.60 -10.09
N LEU A 103 -13.71 0.05 -10.38
CA LEU A 103 -13.36 1.40 -9.92
C LEU A 103 -13.11 2.36 -11.10
N ASP A 104 -13.47 1.96 -12.32
CA ASP A 104 -13.26 2.75 -13.53
C ASP A 104 -13.95 4.11 -13.47
N GLN A 105 -13.26 5.15 -13.96
CA GLN A 105 -13.74 6.53 -14.05
C GLN A 105 -14.08 7.20 -12.69
N MET A 106 -13.60 6.66 -11.58
CA MET A 106 -13.70 7.28 -10.28
C MET A 106 -12.51 8.21 -10.01
N VAL A 107 -12.64 9.06 -9.00
CA VAL A 107 -11.56 9.97 -8.58
C VAL A 107 -10.22 9.23 -8.38
N ILE A 108 -10.25 8.07 -7.73
CA ILE A 108 -9.04 7.28 -7.47
C ILE A 108 -8.42 6.70 -8.75
N ASP A 109 -9.24 6.34 -9.74
CA ASP A 109 -8.77 5.89 -11.05
C ASP A 109 -8.11 7.03 -11.83
N TRP A 110 -8.68 8.23 -11.77
CA TRP A 110 -8.06 9.41 -12.37
C TRP A 110 -6.72 9.76 -11.74
N VAL A 111 -6.60 9.64 -10.41
CA VAL A 111 -5.34 9.87 -9.69
C VAL A 111 -4.30 8.82 -10.09
N TYR A 112 -4.68 7.53 -10.08
CA TYR A 112 -3.82 6.41 -10.45
C TYR A 112 -3.32 6.49 -11.90
N SER A 113 -4.23 6.78 -12.83
CA SER A 113 -3.96 6.79 -14.27
C SER A 113 -3.31 8.08 -14.77
N TRP A 114 -3.17 9.09 -13.91
CA TRP A 114 -2.59 10.37 -14.30
C TRP A 114 -1.08 10.24 -14.57
N PRO A 115 -0.61 10.55 -15.81
CA PRO A 115 0.78 10.30 -16.20
C PRO A 115 1.82 10.98 -15.30
N GLN A 116 1.54 12.19 -14.82
CA GLN A 116 2.46 12.93 -13.96
C GLN A 116 2.64 12.28 -12.59
N MET A 117 1.65 11.49 -12.10
CA MET A 117 1.81 10.68 -10.90
C MET A 117 2.92 9.64 -11.11
N ALA A 118 2.89 8.89 -12.22
CA ALA A 118 3.93 7.90 -12.53
C ALA A 118 5.30 8.56 -12.72
N VAL A 119 5.37 9.73 -13.37
CA VAL A 119 6.62 10.50 -13.55
C VAL A 119 7.19 10.93 -12.19
N PHE A 120 6.37 11.48 -11.31
CA PHE A 120 6.79 11.91 -9.98
C PHE A 120 7.26 10.72 -9.13
N LEU A 121 6.46 9.65 -9.08
CA LEU A 121 6.79 8.43 -8.33
C LEU A 121 8.09 7.79 -8.83
N ALA A 122 8.30 7.74 -10.16
CA ALA A 122 9.55 7.25 -10.73
C ALA A 122 10.74 8.05 -10.20
N ALA A 123 10.68 9.37 -10.27
CA ALA A 123 11.75 10.23 -9.77
C ALA A 123 11.98 10.05 -8.25
N ALA A 124 10.91 10.07 -7.44
CA ALA A 124 11.00 9.90 -5.99
C ALA A 124 11.58 8.54 -5.58
N MET A 125 11.27 7.47 -6.33
CA MET A 125 11.79 6.12 -6.11
C MET A 125 13.15 5.85 -6.77
N GLY A 126 13.74 6.83 -7.47
CA GLY A 126 15.01 6.67 -8.20
C GLY A 126 14.91 5.71 -9.39
N LYS A 127 13.76 5.61 -10.03
CA LYS A 127 13.49 4.77 -11.21
C LYS A 127 13.55 5.61 -12.48
N SER A 128 13.98 5.01 -13.59
CA SER A 128 14.00 5.68 -14.90
C SER A 128 12.61 5.99 -15.44
N ALA A 129 11.65 5.10 -15.18
CA ALA A 129 10.24 5.26 -15.52
C ALA A 129 9.38 4.33 -14.65
N LEU A 130 8.11 4.68 -14.48
CA LEU A 130 7.07 3.81 -13.96
C LEU A 130 5.85 3.82 -14.88
N PHE A 131 5.20 2.67 -14.94
CA PHE A 131 4.01 2.43 -15.76
C PHE A 131 2.91 1.85 -14.88
N THR A 132 1.67 2.23 -15.16
CA THR A 132 0.51 1.59 -14.55
C THR A 132 0.45 0.11 -14.92
N MET A 133 0.04 -0.73 -13.99
CA MET A 133 -0.16 -2.15 -14.25
C MET A 133 -1.28 -2.36 -15.28
N ALA A 134 -1.04 -3.24 -16.25
CA ALA A 134 -2.01 -3.53 -17.32
C ALA A 134 -3.10 -4.56 -16.91
N ASP A 135 -2.99 -5.11 -15.70
CA ASP A 135 -3.97 -6.06 -15.16
C ASP A 135 -5.23 -5.33 -14.71
N PRO A 136 -6.43 -5.67 -15.23
CA PRO A 136 -7.66 -4.97 -14.88
C PRO A 136 -8.06 -5.14 -13.41
N LEU A 137 -7.73 -6.26 -12.76
CA LEU A 137 -8.05 -6.51 -11.36
C LEU A 137 -7.03 -5.90 -10.42
N ALA A 138 -5.73 -6.08 -10.73
CA ALA A 138 -4.63 -5.79 -9.84
C ALA A 138 -4.04 -4.39 -9.99
N ARG A 139 -4.40 -3.64 -11.05
CA ARG A 139 -3.87 -2.29 -11.33
C ARG A 139 -4.05 -1.33 -10.16
N MET A 140 -5.17 -1.42 -9.49
CA MET A 140 -5.45 -0.78 -8.22
C MET A 140 -6.50 -1.58 -7.44
N ASN A 141 -6.48 -1.47 -6.12
CA ASN A 141 -7.48 -2.07 -5.26
C ASN A 141 -7.87 -1.07 -4.18
N VAL A 142 -9.12 -1.11 -3.72
CA VAL A 142 -9.49 -0.45 -2.46
C VAL A 142 -9.82 -1.51 -1.44
N MET A 143 -9.20 -1.38 -0.27
CA MET A 143 -9.41 -2.26 0.87
C MET A 143 -10.16 -1.50 1.96
N ARG A 144 -11.17 -2.16 2.54
CA ARG A 144 -11.89 -1.72 3.73
C ARG A 144 -11.52 -2.63 4.89
N TYR A 145 -11.27 -2.05 6.04
CA TYR A 145 -11.05 -2.73 7.31
C TYR A 145 -12.09 -2.25 8.30
N GLY A 146 -12.99 -3.15 8.72
CA GLY A 146 -14.00 -2.90 9.75
C GLY A 146 -13.54 -3.31 11.15
N GLU A 147 -14.47 -3.37 12.09
CA GLU A 147 -14.21 -3.75 13.48
C GLU A 147 -13.50 -5.11 13.57
N GLY A 148 -12.33 -5.14 14.22
CA GLY A 148 -11.51 -6.33 14.42
C GLY A 148 -10.70 -6.79 13.20
N GLU A 149 -10.90 -6.20 12.01
CA GLU A 149 -10.16 -6.53 10.80
C GLU A 149 -8.77 -5.89 10.78
N ALA A 150 -7.80 -6.56 10.14
CA ALA A 150 -6.41 -6.18 10.12
C ALA A 150 -5.69 -6.71 8.89
N LEU A 151 -4.61 -6.05 8.50
CA LEU A 151 -3.59 -6.60 7.61
C LEU A 151 -2.37 -6.96 8.46
N ASN A 152 -2.17 -8.25 8.71
CA ASN A 152 -1.15 -8.69 9.66
C ASN A 152 0.26 -8.67 9.06
N TRP A 153 1.28 -8.96 9.88
CA TRP A 153 2.69 -8.90 9.51
C TRP A 153 2.99 -9.62 8.20
N HIS A 154 3.61 -8.91 7.26
CA HIS A 154 4.03 -9.43 5.96
C HIS A 154 5.10 -8.55 5.31
N PHE A 155 5.64 -9.03 4.22
CA PHE A 155 6.44 -8.27 3.25
C PHE A 155 5.71 -8.25 1.92
N ASP A 156 5.82 -7.16 1.19
CA ASP A 156 5.26 -7.07 -0.15
C ASP A 156 6.13 -7.79 -1.20
N ARG A 157 5.55 -8.06 -2.37
CA ARG A 157 6.29 -8.56 -3.53
C ARG A 157 6.99 -7.43 -4.27
N ALA A 158 6.35 -6.27 -4.32
CA ALA A 158 6.87 -5.09 -4.99
C ALA A 158 7.96 -4.41 -4.15
N GLU A 159 8.95 -3.84 -4.82
CA GLU A 159 10.02 -3.06 -4.16
C GLU A 159 9.43 -1.87 -3.40
N PHE A 160 8.49 -1.17 -4.02
CA PHE A 160 7.76 -0.06 -3.43
C PHE A 160 6.25 -0.33 -3.47
N THR A 161 5.57 0.11 -2.43
CA THR A 161 4.10 0.10 -2.34
C THR A 161 3.60 1.53 -2.24
N THR A 162 2.61 1.85 -3.08
CA THR A 162 1.97 3.18 -3.13
C THR A 162 0.53 3.06 -2.66
N THR A 163 0.18 3.82 -1.63
CA THR A 163 -1.17 3.81 -1.06
C THR A 163 -1.73 5.22 -0.92
N LEU A 164 -3.06 5.35 -0.97
CA LEU A 164 -3.79 6.58 -0.70
C LEU A 164 -4.87 6.29 0.35
N LEU A 165 -4.75 6.86 1.55
CA LEU A 165 -5.76 6.69 2.59
C LEU A 165 -6.98 7.53 2.27
N LEU A 166 -8.15 6.88 2.17
CA LEU A 166 -9.42 7.53 1.84
C LEU A 166 -10.25 7.82 3.09
N GLN A 167 -10.18 6.96 4.12
CA GLN A 167 -10.91 7.14 5.38
C GLN A 167 -10.12 6.55 6.53
N GLU A 168 -10.00 7.32 7.61
CA GLU A 168 -9.42 6.86 8.87
C GLU A 168 -10.44 5.97 9.62
N PRO A 169 -10.01 4.93 10.36
CA PRO A 169 -10.90 4.23 11.28
C PRO A 169 -11.20 5.10 12.52
N SER A 170 -12.23 4.73 13.29
CA SER A 170 -12.48 5.36 14.60
C SER A 170 -11.37 5.09 15.60
N GLY A 171 -10.69 3.93 15.49
CA GLY A 171 -9.57 3.55 16.32
C GLY A 171 -8.75 2.43 15.71
N GLY A 172 -7.52 2.24 16.15
CA GLY A 172 -6.57 1.30 15.54
C GLY A 172 -6.19 1.69 14.11
N GLY A 173 -5.94 0.68 13.26
CA GLY A 173 -5.57 0.92 11.87
C GLY A 173 -4.20 1.58 11.68
N GLU A 174 -3.35 1.54 12.69
CA GLU A 174 -2.00 2.07 12.64
C GLU A 174 -1.11 1.23 11.73
N PHE A 175 -0.24 1.90 10.98
CA PHE A 175 0.79 1.25 10.17
C PHE A 175 2.04 1.02 11.04
N LEU A 176 2.26 -0.23 11.46
CA LEU A 176 3.48 -0.64 12.15
C LEU A 176 4.45 -1.18 11.12
N TYR A 177 5.73 -0.77 11.23
CA TYR A 177 6.73 -1.17 10.25
C TYR A 177 8.13 -1.24 10.84
N ARG A 178 8.98 -2.06 10.23
CA ARG A 178 10.40 -2.21 10.48
C ARG A 178 11.15 -2.15 9.15
N THR A 179 11.73 -1.00 8.87
CA THR A 179 12.44 -0.70 7.62
C THR A 179 13.69 -1.56 7.46
N ASP A 180 13.94 -1.98 6.22
CA ASP A 180 15.16 -2.69 5.80
C ASP A 180 15.52 -3.88 6.73
N LEU A 181 14.50 -4.62 7.20
CA LEU A 181 14.68 -5.74 8.13
C LEU A 181 15.33 -6.95 7.45
N ARG A 182 15.12 -7.11 6.15
CA ARG A 182 15.75 -8.14 5.32
C ARG A 182 16.33 -7.55 4.04
N SER A 183 17.17 -8.33 3.35
CA SER A 183 17.66 -8.02 2.01
C SER A 183 17.52 -9.23 1.07
N ASP A 184 17.90 -9.09 -0.20
CA ASP A 184 17.90 -10.21 -1.15
C ASP A 184 18.94 -11.27 -0.79
N SER A 185 20.01 -10.91 -0.07
CA SER A 185 21.10 -11.80 0.36
C SER A 185 20.96 -12.29 1.80
N ASP A 186 20.13 -11.64 2.64
CA ASP A 186 19.96 -11.99 4.05
C ASP A 186 18.47 -11.92 4.43
N PRO A 187 17.81 -13.06 4.68
CA PRO A 187 16.42 -13.11 5.13
C PRO A 187 16.22 -12.66 6.59
N ASN A 188 17.27 -12.54 7.39
CA ASN A 188 17.30 -12.09 8.78
C ASN A 188 16.16 -12.68 9.65
N TYR A 189 16.07 -14.00 9.68
CA TYR A 189 14.97 -14.72 10.35
C TYR A 189 14.84 -14.40 11.83
N ASP A 190 15.95 -14.23 12.55
CA ASP A 190 15.96 -13.87 13.97
C ASP A 190 15.45 -12.45 14.21
N GLY A 191 15.86 -11.50 13.37
CA GLY A 191 15.33 -10.12 13.41
C GLY A 191 13.83 -10.07 13.13
N VAL A 192 13.38 -10.85 12.15
CA VAL A 192 11.95 -10.99 11.84
C VAL A 192 11.19 -11.57 13.04
N ALA A 193 11.71 -12.64 13.67
CA ALA A 193 11.11 -13.23 14.86
C ALA A 193 11.03 -12.22 16.02
N ALA A 194 12.10 -11.45 16.24
CA ALA A 194 12.13 -10.42 17.28
C ALA A 194 11.06 -9.33 17.05
N ALA A 195 10.91 -8.87 15.79
CA ALA A 195 9.92 -7.86 15.44
C ALA A 195 8.47 -8.36 15.63
N ILE A 196 8.17 -9.58 15.16
CA ILE A 196 6.83 -10.20 15.31
C ILE A 196 6.47 -10.41 16.80
N GLN A 197 7.44 -10.74 17.63
CA GLN A 197 7.28 -10.96 19.06
C GLN A 197 7.28 -9.66 19.89
N GLY A 198 7.37 -8.49 19.25
CA GLY A 198 7.41 -7.20 19.93
C GLY A 198 8.70 -6.93 20.72
N ARG A 199 9.80 -7.60 20.37
CA ARG A 199 11.12 -7.44 21.02
C ARG A 199 12.09 -6.56 20.24
N ASP A 200 11.76 -6.15 19.02
CA ASP A 200 12.58 -5.23 18.22
C ASP A 200 12.17 -3.77 18.54
N PRO A 201 13.04 -2.98 19.20
CA PRO A 201 12.74 -1.59 19.56
C PRO A 201 12.72 -0.65 18.36
N GLN A 202 13.15 -1.10 17.18
CA GLN A 202 13.14 -0.33 15.93
C GLN A 202 11.83 -0.46 15.15
N VAL A 203 10.87 -1.25 15.61
CA VAL A 203 9.52 -1.24 15.07
C VAL A 203 8.90 0.12 15.37
N GLN A 204 8.45 0.78 14.31
CA GLN A 204 7.84 2.11 14.38
C GLN A 204 6.33 2.02 14.10
N SER A 205 5.58 3.02 14.57
CA SER A 205 4.17 3.20 14.28
C SER A 205 3.97 4.52 13.52
N HIS A 206 3.11 4.50 12.51
CA HIS A 206 2.71 5.69 11.78
C HIS A 206 1.19 5.73 11.60
N VAL A 207 0.58 6.86 12.00
CA VAL A 207 -0.86 7.11 11.81
C VAL A 207 -1.04 8.03 10.62
N LEU A 208 -1.57 7.48 9.53
CA LEU A 208 -1.90 8.25 8.33
C LEU A 208 -3.20 9.03 8.53
N LYS A 209 -3.29 10.19 7.90
CA LYS A 209 -4.51 10.99 7.76
C LYS A 209 -5.14 10.77 6.40
N ALA A 210 -6.47 10.84 6.33
CA ALA A 210 -7.19 10.73 5.06
C ALA A 210 -6.70 11.79 4.06
N GLY A 211 -6.64 11.41 2.78
CA GLY A 211 -6.06 12.24 1.72
C GLY A 211 -4.54 12.15 1.59
N THR A 212 -3.86 11.33 2.42
CA THR A 212 -2.40 11.14 2.37
C THR A 212 -2.02 10.08 1.35
N LEU A 213 -1.14 10.44 0.41
CA LEU A 213 -0.37 9.48 -0.38
C LEU A 213 0.81 9.01 0.45
N ASN A 214 0.94 7.70 0.64
CA ASN A 214 2.07 7.07 1.31
C ASN A 214 2.78 6.13 0.35
N VAL A 215 4.11 6.21 0.31
CA VAL A 215 4.97 5.33 -0.48
C VAL A 215 6.05 4.75 0.43
N PHE A 216 6.23 3.45 0.41
CA PHE A 216 7.23 2.76 1.24
C PHE A 216 7.91 1.60 0.53
N LYS A 217 9.08 1.20 1.02
CA LYS A 217 9.88 0.07 0.51
C LYS A 217 9.29 -1.26 0.98
N GLY A 218 8.20 -1.73 0.36
CA GLY A 218 7.42 -2.87 0.83
C GLY A 218 8.17 -4.21 0.86
N LYS A 219 9.09 -4.45 -0.09
CA LYS A 219 9.80 -5.73 -0.24
C LYS A 219 10.64 -6.10 0.98
N ASN A 220 11.33 -5.13 1.58
CA ASN A 220 12.29 -5.34 2.66
C ASN A 220 11.85 -4.77 4.01
N THR A 221 10.72 -4.08 4.04
CA THR A 221 10.09 -3.56 5.25
C THR A 221 9.06 -4.55 5.76
N LEU A 222 9.27 -5.12 6.96
CA LEU A 222 8.23 -5.87 7.64
C LEU A 222 7.15 -4.89 8.11
N HIS A 223 5.89 -5.12 7.73
CA HIS A 223 4.83 -4.18 8.09
C HIS A 223 3.49 -4.86 8.34
N LYS A 224 2.62 -4.15 9.04
CA LYS A 224 1.22 -4.52 9.27
C LYS A 224 0.35 -3.29 9.45
N VAL A 225 -0.97 -3.49 9.34
CA VAL A 225 -1.99 -2.57 9.83
C VAL A 225 -2.64 -3.21 11.04
N THR A 226 -2.67 -2.50 12.18
CA THR A 226 -3.29 -3.01 13.42
C THR A 226 -4.80 -3.15 13.24
N LYS A 227 -5.44 -3.94 14.12
CA LYS A 227 -6.90 -4.11 14.10
C LYS A 227 -7.60 -2.76 14.17
N CYS A 228 -8.55 -2.55 13.28
CA CYS A 228 -9.45 -1.41 13.35
C CYS A 228 -10.49 -1.62 14.44
N SER A 229 -10.99 -0.52 15.02
CA SER A 229 -12.03 -0.55 16.05
C SER A 229 -12.97 0.63 15.94
N GLY A 230 -14.20 0.42 16.41
CA GLY A 230 -15.26 1.42 16.41
C GLY A 230 -16.07 1.47 15.11
N PRO A 231 -17.05 2.38 15.02
CA PRO A 231 -18.07 2.34 13.98
C PRO A 231 -17.60 2.83 12.59
N GLN A 232 -16.47 3.52 12.50
CA GLN A 232 -15.94 4.01 11.21
C GLN A 232 -14.85 3.09 10.70
N ASP A 233 -15.06 2.53 9.51
CA ASP A 233 -14.13 1.65 8.84
C ASP A 233 -12.94 2.44 8.25
N ARG A 234 -11.81 1.75 8.08
CA ARG A 234 -10.66 2.26 7.36
C ARG A 234 -10.77 1.92 5.88
N PHE A 235 -10.61 2.93 4.99
CA PHE A 235 -10.54 2.72 3.54
C PHE A 235 -9.19 3.18 2.99
N ILE A 236 -8.54 2.33 2.21
CA ILE A 236 -7.26 2.64 1.58
C ILE A 236 -7.21 2.13 0.14
N ALA A 237 -6.80 2.99 -0.78
CA ALA A 237 -6.47 2.58 -2.14
C ALA A 237 -5.00 2.14 -2.21
N VAL A 238 -4.72 1.08 -2.96
CA VAL A 238 -3.39 0.57 -3.27
C VAL A 238 -3.19 0.66 -4.77
N PHE A 239 -2.11 1.29 -5.22
CA PHE A 239 -1.79 1.54 -6.62
C PHE A 239 -0.59 0.71 -7.05
N SER A 240 -0.72 -0.01 -8.16
CA SER A 240 0.33 -0.89 -8.70
C SER A 240 1.05 -0.22 -9.87
N TYR A 241 2.31 0.16 -9.65
CA TYR A 241 3.19 0.69 -10.70
C TYR A 241 4.39 -0.25 -10.90
N TYR A 242 4.88 -0.33 -12.13
CA TYR A 242 6.01 -1.18 -12.51
C TYR A 242 7.02 -0.42 -13.35
N ASP A 243 8.28 -0.86 -13.32
CA ASP A 243 9.39 -0.31 -14.11
C ASP A 243 9.36 -0.70 -15.61
N ARG A 244 8.36 -1.49 -16.03
CA ARG A 244 8.11 -1.91 -17.40
C ARG A 244 6.62 -1.90 -17.72
N PRO A 245 6.23 -1.60 -18.96
CA PRO A 245 4.83 -1.63 -19.38
C PRO A 245 4.29 -3.06 -19.52
N GLY A 246 2.98 -3.19 -19.55
CA GLY A 246 2.29 -4.42 -19.89
C GLY A 246 2.29 -5.52 -18.81
N VAL A 247 2.71 -5.21 -17.58
CA VAL A 247 2.70 -6.20 -16.49
C VAL A 247 1.26 -6.59 -16.15
N ARG A 248 1.02 -7.90 -16.13
CA ARG A 248 -0.26 -8.53 -15.75
C ARG A 248 0.01 -9.75 -14.89
N PHE A 249 -0.94 -10.09 -14.04
CA PHE A 249 -0.96 -11.37 -13.35
C PHE A 249 -1.37 -12.49 -14.32
N SER A 250 -0.87 -13.71 -14.09
CA SER A 250 -1.40 -14.89 -14.72
C SER A 250 -2.85 -15.15 -14.25
N ARG A 251 -3.57 -16.00 -15.01
CA ARG A 251 -4.92 -16.41 -14.62
C ARG A 251 -4.93 -17.05 -13.22
N GLU A 252 -3.93 -17.88 -12.91
CA GLU A 252 -3.77 -18.54 -11.62
C GLU A 252 -3.54 -17.52 -10.50
N GLU A 253 -2.71 -16.52 -10.74
CA GLU A 253 -2.48 -15.43 -9.78
C GLU A 253 -3.74 -14.62 -9.54
N GLN A 254 -4.48 -14.24 -10.60
CA GLN A 254 -5.75 -13.53 -10.46
C GLN A 254 -6.75 -14.34 -9.63
N ILE A 255 -6.93 -15.63 -9.91
CA ILE A 255 -7.80 -16.51 -9.11
C ILE A 255 -7.30 -16.62 -7.67
N GLY A 256 -5.98 -16.75 -7.47
CA GLY A 256 -5.37 -16.87 -6.15
C GLY A 256 -5.56 -15.63 -5.29
N PHE A 257 -5.52 -14.42 -5.89
CA PHE A 257 -5.69 -13.15 -5.16
C PHE A 257 -7.14 -12.69 -5.05
N TYR A 258 -7.94 -12.87 -6.11
CA TYR A 258 -9.24 -12.23 -6.27
C TYR A 258 -10.41 -13.21 -6.37
N GLY A 259 -10.13 -14.53 -6.37
CA GLY A 259 -11.16 -15.55 -6.54
C GLY A 259 -11.77 -15.63 -7.94
N ARG A 260 -11.32 -14.77 -8.87
CA ARG A 260 -11.79 -14.66 -10.25
C ARG A 260 -10.66 -14.23 -11.18
N ALA A 261 -10.84 -14.39 -12.47
CA ALA A 261 -9.97 -13.85 -13.50
C ALA A 261 -10.75 -12.93 -14.45
N ALA A 262 -10.03 -11.98 -15.09
CA ALA A 262 -10.54 -11.08 -16.12
C ALA A 262 -9.93 -11.41 -17.48
#